data_01a38d24a0476eb3f12e459999524d55
#
_entry.id   01a38d24a0476eb3f12e459999524d55
#
_cell.length_a   1.000
_cell.length_b   1.000
_cell.length_c   1.000
_cell.angle_alpha   90.00
_cell.angle_beta   90.00
_cell.angle_gamma   90.00
#
_symmetry.space_group_name_H-M   'P 1'
#
loop_
_entity.id
_entity.type
_entity.pdbx_description
1 polymer ?
#
loop_
_entity_poly.entity_id
_entity_poly.type
_entity_poly.pdbx_seq_one_letter_code
_entity_poly.pdbx_strand_id
1 'polypeptide(L)'
;MQYMLDRRSASVYGLVLLTVVGLLGATQAISNLLLVPVVLAVVVYEFQKRLDQGVPLLQLTSLIAVLQWLVGPVLAYNNDYEYGKYQMYVDETTYFEYALPATTLYVAVMLAIGASIRQKELLSSLDKSNFVKIGLFLNVIGLIALFAAARFSGSVQFLFLLISQARYIGAIYFLFSRHQLRFVFAGASMSLLLLGAVNVGMFHDMLLWMALLFCYWFAQRKWTFKAKVLSLGLTGLFLFGLQVIKQDYRAQIRRGESPSLVAMMVGYLSPTGKAWDDGALANAIVRLNQGWIISAVMNHVPAEEPYADGGTLKEAVESALLPRFLAPDKKTAGGRENFIRFTGLMLEQGTSMGISPLGEAYANFGSFGGIFLMMGFGAFFGLLFKWSLRLLVKRPAFFFWLPLVFYQSIKAETEFVVVLNQLSKGLIVAIALYYFTELNFPVRTKKYILKTVAPVRRISPGRANA
;
A
#
# COMPACT_ATOMS: atom_id res chain seq x y z
N MET A 1 -23.80 17.07 -2.61
CA MET A 1 -22.40 16.61 -2.62
C MET A 1 -21.94 16.02 -1.26
N GLN A 2 -22.39 16.53 -0.13
CA GLN A 2 -22.07 16.02 1.22
C GLN A 2 -22.55 14.57 1.48
N TYR A 3 -23.51 14.07 0.70
CA TYR A 3 -24.07 12.70 0.77
C TYR A 3 -23.23 11.63 0.05
N MET A 4 -22.12 12.01 -0.60
CA MET A 4 -21.23 11.07 -1.30
C MET A 4 -20.17 10.43 -0.39
N LEU A 5 -19.97 10.99 0.80
CA LEU A 5 -18.99 10.48 1.77
C LEU A 5 -19.69 9.57 2.79
N ASP A 6 -19.32 8.32 2.83
CA ASP A 6 -19.65 7.43 3.94
C ASP A 6 -18.80 7.82 5.17
N ARG A 7 -19.42 7.84 6.33
CA ARG A 7 -18.77 8.30 7.57
C ARG A 7 -17.61 7.40 8.04
N ARG A 8 -17.57 6.14 7.60
CA ARG A 8 -16.55 5.15 8.01
C ARG A 8 -16.05 4.36 6.81
N SER A 9 -14.78 3.98 6.84
CA SER A 9 -14.18 3.15 5.80
C SER A 9 -14.30 1.65 6.07
N ALA A 10 -14.73 1.24 7.28
CA ALA A 10 -14.97 -0.15 7.66
C ALA A 10 -16.26 -0.34 8.46
N SER A 11 -16.68 -1.59 8.63
CA SER A 11 -17.82 -1.99 9.45
C SER A 11 -17.50 -1.84 10.95
N VAL A 12 -18.51 -1.55 11.76
CA VAL A 12 -18.34 -1.47 13.22
C VAL A 12 -17.88 -2.82 13.79
N TYR A 13 -18.47 -3.92 13.30
CA TYR A 13 -18.09 -5.28 13.72
C TYR A 13 -16.62 -5.59 13.42
N GLY A 14 -16.14 -5.24 12.23
CA GLY A 14 -14.72 -5.41 11.87
C GLY A 14 -13.79 -4.61 12.77
N LEU A 15 -14.13 -3.35 13.09
CA LEU A 15 -13.35 -2.51 13.99
C LEU A 15 -13.30 -3.05 15.42
N VAL A 16 -14.45 -3.47 15.95
CA VAL A 16 -14.54 -4.08 17.29
C VAL A 16 -13.72 -5.37 17.34
N LEU A 17 -13.86 -6.24 16.32
CA LEU A 17 -13.13 -7.51 16.29
C LEU A 17 -11.62 -7.29 16.21
N LEU A 18 -11.13 -6.36 15.39
CA LEU A 18 -9.71 -5.99 15.35
C LEU A 18 -9.19 -5.51 16.71
N THR A 19 -9.97 -4.66 17.40
CA THR A 19 -9.59 -4.15 18.73
C THR A 19 -9.55 -5.26 19.76
N VAL A 20 -10.56 -6.13 19.79
CA VAL A 20 -10.62 -7.28 20.72
C VAL A 20 -9.47 -8.24 20.49
N VAL A 21 -9.22 -8.60 19.22
CA VAL A 21 -8.09 -9.50 18.89
C VAL A 21 -6.75 -8.87 19.27
N GLY A 22 -6.59 -7.56 19.07
CA GLY A 22 -5.37 -6.84 19.52
C GLY A 22 -5.17 -6.93 21.04
N LEU A 23 -6.21 -6.73 21.82
CA LEU A 23 -6.16 -6.83 23.27
C LEU A 23 -5.88 -8.27 23.74
N LEU A 24 -6.48 -9.28 23.10
CA LEU A 24 -6.20 -10.70 23.37
C LEU A 24 -4.74 -11.05 23.01
N GLY A 25 -4.23 -10.51 21.91
CA GLY A 25 -2.84 -10.71 21.50
C GLY A 25 -1.84 -10.11 22.50
N ALA A 26 -2.15 -8.97 23.10
CA ALA A 26 -1.30 -8.39 24.13
C ALA A 26 -1.18 -9.25 25.40
N THR A 27 -2.17 -10.11 25.68
CA THR A 27 -2.15 -11.02 26.85
C THR A 27 -1.56 -12.39 26.54
N GLN A 28 -1.36 -12.72 25.28
CA GLN A 28 -0.93 -14.04 24.80
C GLN A 28 -1.75 -15.22 25.36
N ALA A 29 -3.00 -14.95 25.78
CA ALA A 29 -3.91 -15.95 26.34
C ALA A 29 -4.43 -16.95 25.28
N ILE A 30 -4.36 -16.57 24.00
CA ILE A 30 -4.80 -17.38 22.85
C ILE A 30 -3.65 -17.46 21.84
N SER A 31 -3.42 -18.62 21.27
CA SER A 31 -2.39 -18.86 20.26
C SER A 31 -2.49 -17.89 19.07
N ASN A 32 -1.36 -17.32 18.67
CA ASN A 32 -1.26 -16.42 17.51
C ASN A 32 -1.66 -17.13 16.20
N LEU A 33 -1.47 -18.44 16.11
CA LEU A 33 -1.91 -19.27 14.99
C LEU A 33 -3.45 -19.22 14.79
N LEU A 34 -4.22 -18.91 15.84
CA LEU A 34 -5.67 -18.70 15.77
C LEU A 34 -6.04 -17.22 15.58
N LEU A 35 -5.35 -16.30 16.26
CA LEU A 35 -5.68 -14.87 16.22
C LEU A 35 -5.33 -14.24 14.88
N VAL A 36 -4.18 -14.52 14.30
CA VAL A 36 -3.72 -13.90 13.04
C VAL A 36 -4.64 -14.22 11.85
N PRO A 37 -5.12 -15.46 11.63
CA PRO A 37 -6.13 -15.75 10.60
C PRO A 37 -7.44 -14.97 10.77
N VAL A 38 -7.87 -14.71 12.01
CA VAL A 38 -9.05 -13.89 12.27
C VAL A 38 -8.82 -12.45 11.82
N VAL A 39 -7.66 -11.85 12.16
CA VAL A 39 -7.29 -10.50 11.69
C VAL A 39 -7.26 -10.45 10.16
N LEU A 40 -6.61 -11.43 9.54
CA LEU A 40 -6.54 -11.53 8.08
C LEU A 40 -7.94 -11.63 7.45
N ALA A 41 -8.81 -12.46 7.98
CA ALA A 41 -10.18 -12.63 7.48
C ALA A 41 -10.97 -11.31 7.55
N VAL A 42 -10.86 -10.57 8.65
CA VAL A 42 -11.51 -9.25 8.81
C VAL A 42 -10.99 -8.26 7.76
N VAL A 43 -9.68 -8.15 7.59
CA VAL A 43 -9.07 -7.19 6.66
C VAL A 43 -9.39 -7.57 5.21
N VAL A 44 -9.33 -8.84 4.86
CA VAL A 44 -9.73 -9.34 3.52
C VAL A 44 -11.22 -9.07 3.26
N TYR A 45 -12.09 -9.30 4.25
CA TYR A 45 -13.52 -9.00 4.12
C TYR A 45 -13.77 -7.51 3.87
N GLU A 46 -13.16 -6.62 4.65
CA GLU A 46 -13.31 -5.16 4.47
C GLU A 46 -12.72 -4.69 3.13
N PHE A 47 -11.61 -5.28 2.68
CA PHE A 47 -11.05 -5.02 1.35
C PHE A 47 -12.02 -5.43 0.24
N GLN A 48 -12.53 -6.67 0.27
CA GLN A 48 -13.47 -7.18 -0.72
C GLN A 48 -14.77 -6.38 -0.77
N LYS A 49 -15.29 -5.99 0.40
CA LYS A 49 -16.50 -5.19 0.52
C LYS A 49 -16.37 -3.84 -0.19
N ARG A 50 -15.17 -3.25 -0.17
CA ARG A 50 -14.89 -1.93 -0.74
C ARG A 50 -14.38 -1.96 -2.18
N LEU A 51 -13.91 -3.10 -2.66
CA LEU A 51 -13.22 -3.24 -3.94
C LEU A 51 -14.06 -2.77 -5.16
N ASP A 52 -15.38 -2.91 -5.14
CA ASP A 52 -16.29 -2.45 -6.20
C ASP A 52 -17.08 -1.18 -5.84
N GLN A 53 -16.79 -0.59 -4.69
CA GLN A 53 -17.41 0.66 -4.23
C GLN A 53 -16.50 1.87 -4.43
N GLY A 54 -15.19 1.64 -4.46
CA GLY A 54 -14.17 2.66 -4.60
C GLY A 54 -12.78 2.05 -4.74
N VAL A 55 -11.74 2.89 -4.72
CA VAL A 55 -10.37 2.39 -4.59
C VAL A 55 -10.06 2.23 -3.11
N PRO A 56 -9.93 0.99 -2.62
CA PRO A 56 -9.81 0.68 -1.19
C PRO A 56 -8.36 0.87 -0.72
N LEU A 57 -7.78 2.08 -0.81
CA LEU A 57 -6.38 2.34 -0.47
C LEU A 57 -6.07 1.99 0.98
N LEU A 58 -6.91 2.43 1.94
CA LEU A 58 -6.70 2.12 3.37
C LEU A 58 -6.79 0.62 3.64
N GLN A 59 -7.74 -0.07 2.99
CA GLN A 59 -7.88 -1.52 3.13
C GLN A 59 -6.72 -2.27 2.48
N LEU A 60 -6.20 -1.78 1.36
CA LEU A 60 -5.00 -2.34 0.72
C LEU A 60 -3.77 -2.17 1.63
N THR A 61 -3.59 -0.99 2.21
CA THR A 61 -2.55 -0.73 3.22
C THR A 61 -2.68 -1.69 4.41
N SER A 62 -3.90 -1.86 4.93
CA SER A 62 -4.18 -2.79 6.03
C SER A 62 -3.85 -4.24 5.68
N LEU A 63 -4.22 -4.67 4.46
CA LEU A 63 -3.96 -6.03 3.98
C LEU A 63 -2.47 -6.31 3.88
N ILE A 64 -1.70 -5.39 3.29
CA ILE A 64 -0.24 -5.54 3.15
C ILE A 64 0.43 -5.55 4.53
N ALA A 65 0.03 -4.66 5.43
CA ALA A 65 0.54 -4.61 6.80
C ALA A 65 0.30 -5.94 7.56
N VAL A 66 -0.93 -6.44 7.55
CA VAL A 66 -1.30 -7.71 8.20
C VAL A 66 -0.54 -8.90 7.58
N LEU A 67 -0.41 -8.94 6.25
CA LEU A 67 0.34 -10.01 5.58
C LEU A 67 1.82 -9.99 5.97
N GLN A 68 2.45 -8.82 6.03
CA GLN A 68 3.89 -8.71 6.25
C GLN A 68 4.28 -8.70 7.73
N TRP A 69 3.45 -8.13 8.62
CA TRP A 69 3.78 -7.97 10.03
C TRP A 69 3.20 -9.06 10.93
N LEU A 70 2.16 -9.79 10.48
CA LEU A 70 1.52 -10.83 11.27
C LEU A 70 1.55 -12.20 10.57
N VAL A 71 1.07 -12.31 9.32
CA VAL A 71 0.97 -13.60 8.63
C VAL A 71 2.36 -14.17 8.32
N GLY A 72 3.27 -13.38 7.76
CA GLY A 72 4.64 -13.82 7.51
C GLY A 72 5.33 -14.34 8.78
N PRO A 73 5.35 -13.57 9.89
CA PRO A 73 5.92 -14.01 11.17
C PRO A 73 5.27 -15.28 11.73
N VAL A 74 3.94 -15.37 11.78
CA VAL A 74 3.29 -16.57 12.36
C VAL A 74 3.63 -17.81 11.55
N LEU A 75 3.75 -17.70 10.22
CA LEU A 75 4.21 -18.82 9.39
C LEU A 75 5.68 -19.15 9.64
N ALA A 76 6.53 -18.14 9.91
CA ALA A 76 7.94 -18.36 10.17
C ALA A 76 8.19 -19.04 11.54
N TYR A 77 7.41 -18.70 12.57
CA TYR A 77 7.50 -19.35 13.88
C TYR A 77 6.93 -20.77 13.89
N ASN A 78 5.96 -21.06 13.03
CA ASN A 78 5.28 -22.38 12.99
C ASN A 78 5.74 -23.24 11.81
N ASN A 79 7.03 -23.13 11.45
CA ASN A 79 7.65 -23.90 10.39
C ASN A 79 9.07 -24.31 10.84
N ASP A 80 9.43 -25.57 10.65
CA ASP A 80 10.72 -26.16 11.06
C ASP A 80 11.90 -25.80 10.13
N TYR A 81 11.69 -24.87 9.18
CA TYR A 81 12.72 -24.50 8.21
C TYR A 81 13.73 -23.51 8.79
N GLU A 82 15.01 -23.78 8.58
CA GLU A 82 16.09 -22.87 8.97
C GLU A 82 16.21 -21.70 8.00
N TYR A 83 15.84 -20.51 8.45
CA TYR A 83 15.84 -19.28 7.65
C TYR A 83 17.20 -18.57 7.59
N GLY A 84 18.22 -19.05 8.28
CA GLY A 84 19.53 -18.42 8.38
C GLY A 84 19.42 -16.97 8.86
N LYS A 85 19.97 -16.03 8.09
CA LYS A 85 19.92 -14.59 8.44
C LYS A 85 18.52 -13.96 8.43
N TYR A 86 17.52 -14.65 7.90
CA TYR A 86 16.11 -14.21 7.87
C TYR A 86 15.28 -14.84 8.97
N GLN A 87 15.93 -15.45 9.98
CA GLN A 87 15.27 -16.02 11.17
C GLN A 87 14.59 -14.92 12.01
N MET A 88 13.68 -15.34 12.87
CA MET A 88 13.14 -14.46 13.93
C MET A 88 14.16 -14.37 15.07
N TYR A 89 14.44 -13.16 15.55
CA TYR A 89 15.50 -12.87 16.51
C TYR A 89 15.01 -12.82 17.97
N VAL A 90 13.69 -12.79 18.18
CA VAL A 90 13.06 -12.94 19.51
C VAL A 90 12.06 -14.11 19.44
N ASP A 91 11.62 -14.61 20.59
CA ASP A 91 10.60 -15.66 20.66
C ASP A 91 9.22 -15.15 20.18
N GLU A 92 8.33 -16.10 19.86
CA GLU A 92 6.99 -15.82 19.31
C GLU A 92 6.17 -14.94 20.25
N THR A 93 6.19 -15.22 21.55
CA THR A 93 5.42 -14.50 22.56
C THR A 93 5.85 -13.04 22.60
N THR A 94 7.16 -12.80 22.77
CA THR A 94 7.75 -11.45 22.79
C THR A 94 7.38 -10.66 21.52
N TYR A 95 7.46 -11.29 20.34
CA TYR A 95 7.13 -10.62 19.10
C TYR A 95 5.65 -10.22 19.04
N PHE A 96 4.74 -11.15 19.32
CA PHE A 96 3.32 -10.91 19.14
C PHE A 96 2.66 -10.10 20.27
N GLU A 97 3.22 -10.08 21.48
CA GLU A 97 2.83 -9.13 22.54
C GLU A 97 2.90 -7.67 22.07
N TYR A 98 3.83 -7.37 21.17
CA TYR A 98 3.96 -6.05 20.56
C TYR A 98 3.26 -5.97 19.20
N ALA A 99 3.63 -6.84 18.26
CA ALA A 99 3.27 -6.69 16.85
C ALA A 99 1.76 -6.83 16.60
N LEU A 100 1.08 -7.73 17.34
CA LEU A 100 -0.34 -7.99 17.14
C LEU A 100 -1.21 -6.79 17.59
N PRO A 101 -1.11 -6.26 18.83
CA PRO A 101 -1.87 -5.08 19.23
C PRO A 101 -1.47 -3.83 18.43
N ALA A 102 -0.18 -3.61 18.15
CA ALA A 102 0.27 -2.47 17.36
C ALA A 102 -0.32 -2.46 15.96
N THR A 103 -0.31 -3.61 15.27
CA THR A 103 -0.87 -3.74 13.91
C THR A 103 -2.38 -3.62 13.89
N THR A 104 -3.08 -4.32 14.79
CA THR A 104 -4.55 -4.33 14.79
C THR A 104 -5.12 -2.98 15.18
N LEU A 105 -4.53 -2.29 16.15
CA LEU A 105 -4.95 -0.95 16.56
C LEU A 105 -4.61 0.11 15.50
N TYR A 106 -3.42 0.02 14.86
CA TYR A 106 -3.10 0.82 13.68
C TYR A 106 -4.20 0.72 12.61
N VAL A 107 -4.56 -0.51 12.23
CA VAL A 107 -5.58 -0.78 11.21
C VAL A 107 -6.96 -0.31 11.69
N ALA A 108 -7.36 -0.63 12.91
CA ALA A 108 -8.66 -0.26 13.44
C ALA A 108 -8.86 1.26 13.50
N VAL A 109 -7.88 2.00 14.01
CA VAL A 109 -7.91 3.47 14.11
C VAL A 109 -7.89 4.10 12.72
N MET A 110 -7.03 3.64 11.82
CA MET A 110 -6.95 4.12 10.44
C MET A 110 -8.29 3.96 9.70
N LEU A 111 -8.92 2.79 9.82
CA LEU A 111 -10.20 2.50 9.17
C LEU A 111 -11.39 3.18 9.87
N ALA A 112 -11.34 3.39 11.18
CA ALA A 112 -12.39 4.09 11.93
C ALA A 112 -12.45 5.59 11.59
N ILE A 113 -11.29 6.24 11.49
CA ILE A 113 -11.16 7.66 11.18
C ILE A 113 -11.31 7.92 9.70
N GLY A 114 -10.81 7.02 8.87
CA GLY A 114 -10.92 7.06 7.43
C GLY A 114 -12.38 7.14 6.96
N ALA A 115 -12.58 7.69 5.77
CA ALA A 115 -13.88 7.74 5.13
C ALA A 115 -13.84 6.94 3.82
N SER A 116 -14.99 6.65 3.27
CA SER A 116 -15.12 6.13 1.91
C SER A 116 -15.98 7.06 1.08
N ILE A 117 -15.77 7.04 -0.25
CA ILE A 117 -16.55 7.83 -1.19
C ILE A 117 -17.35 6.89 -2.09
N ARG A 118 -18.58 7.27 -2.41
CA ARG A 118 -19.39 6.57 -3.43
C ARG A 118 -18.85 6.88 -4.82
N GLN A 119 -17.83 6.15 -5.19
CA GLN A 119 -17.05 6.37 -6.41
C GLN A 119 -17.90 6.35 -7.69
N LYS A 120 -18.92 5.49 -7.78
CA LYS A 120 -19.78 5.44 -8.96
C LYS A 120 -20.44 6.77 -9.25
N GLU A 121 -20.96 7.43 -8.22
CA GLU A 121 -21.59 8.74 -8.34
C GLU A 121 -20.57 9.79 -8.75
N LEU A 122 -19.35 9.75 -8.15
CA LEU A 122 -18.24 10.62 -8.50
C LEU A 122 -17.82 10.44 -9.98
N LEU A 123 -17.55 9.22 -10.40
CA LEU A 123 -17.05 8.91 -11.74
C LEU A 123 -18.12 9.07 -12.84
N SER A 124 -19.39 8.89 -12.50
CA SER A 124 -20.50 9.14 -13.44
C SER A 124 -20.69 10.63 -13.72
N SER A 125 -20.28 11.50 -12.80
CA SER A 125 -20.34 12.94 -12.96
C SER A 125 -19.26 13.49 -13.90
N LEU A 126 -18.20 12.75 -14.18
CA LEU A 126 -17.10 13.22 -15.01
C LEU A 126 -17.40 13.11 -16.50
N ASP A 127 -17.10 14.16 -17.24
CA ASP A 127 -17.02 14.08 -18.69
C ASP A 127 -15.70 13.43 -19.10
N LYS A 128 -15.80 12.32 -19.82
CA LYS A 128 -14.67 11.47 -20.23
C LYS A 128 -14.11 11.82 -21.62
N SER A 129 -14.57 12.89 -22.24
CA SER A 129 -14.19 13.28 -23.61
C SER A 129 -12.67 13.48 -23.77
N ASN A 130 -12.03 14.09 -22.78
CA ASN A 130 -10.60 14.38 -22.80
C ASN A 130 -9.71 13.26 -22.22
N PHE A 131 -10.26 12.16 -21.71
CA PHE A 131 -9.48 11.16 -20.98
C PHE A 131 -8.34 10.53 -21.79
N VAL A 132 -8.55 10.30 -23.08
CA VAL A 132 -7.49 9.79 -23.98
C VAL A 132 -6.38 10.84 -24.14
N LYS A 133 -6.73 12.10 -24.36
CA LYS A 133 -5.77 13.20 -24.51
C LYS A 133 -4.96 13.39 -23.22
N ILE A 134 -5.62 13.35 -22.07
CA ILE A 134 -4.97 13.41 -20.75
C ILE A 134 -4.02 12.23 -20.57
N GLY A 135 -4.46 11.02 -20.88
CA GLY A 135 -3.63 9.83 -20.79
C GLY A 135 -2.38 9.93 -21.64
N LEU A 136 -2.48 10.37 -22.90
CA LEU A 136 -1.33 10.58 -23.79
C LEU A 136 -0.40 11.67 -23.25
N PHE A 137 -0.93 12.80 -22.85
CA PHE A 137 -0.18 13.93 -22.28
C PHE A 137 0.64 13.52 -21.05
N LEU A 138 0.01 12.81 -20.10
CA LEU A 138 0.69 12.31 -18.90
C LEU A 138 1.76 11.26 -19.20
N ASN A 139 1.54 10.43 -20.23
CA ASN A 139 2.56 9.50 -20.68
C ASN A 139 3.78 10.23 -21.28
N VAL A 140 3.57 11.24 -22.11
CA VAL A 140 4.66 12.05 -22.69
C VAL A 140 5.46 12.74 -21.58
N ILE A 141 4.79 13.46 -20.66
CA ILE A 141 5.46 14.11 -19.52
C ILE A 141 6.21 13.09 -18.68
N GLY A 142 5.57 11.97 -18.36
CA GLY A 142 6.18 10.93 -17.54
C GLY A 142 7.38 10.25 -18.20
N LEU A 143 7.37 10.09 -19.52
CA LEU A 143 8.53 9.58 -20.27
C LEU A 143 9.68 10.59 -20.29
N ILE A 144 9.41 11.86 -20.59
CA ILE A 144 10.41 12.93 -20.54
C ILE A 144 11.06 12.99 -19.16
N ALA A 145 10.25 12.94 -18.10
CA ALA A 145 10.74 12.96 -16.73
C ALA A 145 11.58 11.71 -16.39
N LEU A 146 11.22 10.53 -16.90
CA LEU A 146 11.99 9.31 -16.69
C LEU A 146 13.39 9.43 -17.31
N PHE A 147 13.50 9.92 -18.54
CA PHE A 147 14.78 10.12 -19.20
C PHE A 147 15.60 11.25 -18.54
N ALA A 148 14.94 12.30 -18.06
CA ALA A 148 15.59 13.36 -17.30
C ALA A 148 16.14 12.83 -15.96
N ALA A 149 15.41 11.98 -15.25
CA ALA A 149 15.85 11.38 -13.99
C ALA A 149 17.21 10.67 -14.11
N ALA A 150 17.52 10.08 -15.27
CA ALA A 150 18.78 9.41 -15.51
C ALA A 150 19.99 10.37 -15.63
N ARG A 151 19.75 11.68 -15.79
CA ARG A 151 20.79 12.73 -15.96
C ARG A 151 21.10 13.48 -14.66
N PHE A 152 20.30 13.29 -13.62
CA PHE A 152 20.42 13.98 -12.35
C PHE A 152 20.64 12.99 -11.21
N SER A 153 21.05 13.51 -10.04
CA SER A 153 21.23 12.73 -8.82
C SER A 153 20.49 13.37 -7.63
N GLY A 154 20.35 12.62 -6.55
CA GLY A 154 19.80 13.12 -5.29
C GLY A 154 18.35 13.60 -5.39
N SER A 155 18.06 14.77 -4.82
CA SER A 155 16.68 15.30 -4.72
C SER A 155 16.05 15.65 -6.06
N VAL A 156 16.86 16.07 -7.05
CA VAL A 156 16.38 16.40 -8.40
C VAL A 156 15.98 15.13 -9.13
N GLN A 157 16.81 14.09 -9.07
CA GLN A 157 16.46 12.77 -9.60
C GLN A 157 15.15 12.26 -9.00
N PHE A 158 15.01 12.35 -7.67
CA PHE A 158 13.79 11.91 -6.99
C PHE A 158 12.54 12.67 -7.47
N LEU A 159 12.64 13.99 -7.70
CA LEU A 159 11.54 14.78 -8.24
C LEU A 159 11.14 14.30 -9.65
N PHE A 160 12.11 14.08 -10.54
CA PHE A 160 11.83 13.54 -11.88
C PHE A 160 11.25 12.13 -11.82
N LEU A 161 11.70 11.27 -10.90
CA LEU A 161 11.09 9.95 -10.67
C LEU A 161 9.64 10.05 -10.21
N LEU A 162 9.29 11.02 -9.35
CA LEU A 162 7.89 11.27 -8.97
C LEU A 162 7.06 11.72 -10.18
N ILE A 163 7.56 12.68 -10.97
CA ILE A 163 6.88 13.15 -12.18
C ILE A 163 6.74 12.00 -13.19
N SER A 164 7.72 11.11 -13.30
CA SER A 164 7.65 9.96 -14.20
C SER A 164 6.50 9.00 -13.89
N GLN A 165 6.00 8.97 -12.64
CA GLN A 165 4.83 8.18 -12.25
C GLN A 165 3.53 8.70 -12.86
N ALA A 166 3.52 9.91 -13.46
CA ALA A 166 2.37 10.44 -14.21
C ALA A 166 1.90 9.47 -15.32
N ARG A 167 2.79 8.62 -15.88
CA ARG A 167 2.43 7.57 -16.85
C ARG A 167 1.41 6.60 -16.29
N TYR A 168 1.53 6.22 -15.03
CA TYR A 168 0.61 5.30 -14.38
C TYR A 168 -0.74 5.95 -14.07
N ILE A 169 -0.73 7.25 -13.79
CA ILE A 169 -1.95 8.04 -13.73
C ILE A 169 -2.60 8.11 -15.12
N GLY A 170 -1.81 8.32 -16.17
CA GLY A 170 -2.26 8.22 -17.57
C GLY A 170 -2.91 6.88 -17.89
N ALA A 171 -2.34 5.76 -17.41
CA ALA A 171 -2.94 4.43 -17.54
C ALA A 171 -4.34 4.36 -16.89
N ILE A 172 -4.53 4.98 -15.72
CA ILE A 172 -5.85 5.05 -15.08
C ILE A 172 -6.83 5.85 -15.94
N TYR A 173 -6.44 7.00 -16.48
CA TYR A 173 -7.30 7.77 -17.39
C TYR A 173 -7.68 6.96 -18.63
N PHE A 174 -6.77 6.20 -19.23
CA PHE A 174 -7.10 5.29 -20.34
C PHE A 174 -8.12 4.23 -19.95
N LEU A 175 -7.95 3.57 -18.79
CA LEU A 175 -8.91 2.56 -18.29
C LEU A 175 -10.33 3.12 -18.17
N PHE A 176 -10.47 4.41 -17.81
CA PHE A 176 -11.77 5.06 -17.66
C PHE A 176 -12.27 5.75 -18.93
N SER A 177 -11.46 5.83 -20.00
CA SER A 177 -11.87 6.38 -21.29
C SER A 177 -12.93 5.51 -21.97
N ARG A 178 -13.61 6.08 -22.97
CA ARG A 178 -14.56 5.35 -23.81
C ARG A 178 -13.92 4.74 -25.06
N HIS A 179 -12.60 4.89 -25.22
CA HIS A 179 -11.88 4.43 -26.40
C HIS A 179 -11.83 2.89 -26.47
N GLN A 180 -11.95 2.32 -27.67
CA GLN A 180 -11.92 0.86 -27.84
C GLN A 180 -10.58 0.24 -27.43
N LEU A 181 -9.45 0.91 -27.72
CA LEU A 181 -8.09 0.48 -27.39
C LEU A 181 -7.62 0.89 -25.99
N ARG A 182 -8.53 1.21 -25.06
CA ARG A 182 -8.19 1.71 -23.71
C ARG A 182 -7.25 0.79 -22.91
N PHE A 183 -7.42 -0.53 -23.05
CA PHE A 183 -6.57 -1.51 -22.37
C PHE A 183 -5.19 -1.60 -23.01
N VAL A 184 -5.10 -1.43 -24.35
CA VAL A 184 -3.81 -1.39 -25.06
C VAL A 184 -3.01 -0.16 -24.64
N PHE A 185 -3.64 1.02 -24.59
CA PHE A 185 -2.99 2.24 -24.10
C PHE A 185 -2.57 2.16 -22.63
N ALA A 186 -3.42 1.58 -21.77
CA ALA A 186 -3.05 1.36 -20.37
C ALA A 186 -1.88 0.37 -20.24
N GLY A 187 -1.86 -0.70 -21.01
CA GLY A 187 -0.74 -1.65 -21.08
C GLY A 187 0.55 -1.00 -21.58
N ALA A 188 0.46 -0.19 -22.64
CA ALA A 188 1.60 0.57 -23.16
C ALA A 188 2.19 1.53 -22.11
N SER A 189 1.35 2.19 -21.31
CA SER A 189 1.80 3.05 -20.20
C SER A 189 2.59 2.28 -19.14
N MET A 190 2.30 0.99 -18.95
CA MET A 190 2.94 0.12 -17.97
C MET A 190 4.15 -0.64 -18.53
N SER A 191 4.33 -0.66 -19.85
CA SER A 191 5.32 -1.53 -20.53
C SER A 191 6.74 -1.36 -20.01
N LEU A 192 7.21 -0.13 -19.81
CA LEU A 192 8.58 0.11 -19.30
C LEU A 192 8.74 -0.35 -17.84
N LEU A 193 7.69 -0.28 -17.02
CA LEU A 193 7.72 -0.82 -15.67
C LEU A 193 7.78 -2.36 -15.70
N LEU A 194 6.98 -2.98 -16.56
CA LEU A 194 6.96 -4.43 -16.75
C LEU A 194 8.30 -4.94 -17.27
N LEU A 195 8.82 -4.32 -18.34
CA LEU A 195 10.13 -4.67 -18.91
C LEU A 195 11.26 -4.47 -17.90
N GLY A 196 11.26 -3.36 -17.17
CA GLY A 196 12.26 -3.10 -16.13
C GLY A 196 12.20 -4.14 -15.01
N ALA A 197 11.01 -4.52 -14.58
CA ALA A 197 10.81 -5.54 -13.54
C ALA A 197 11.30 -6.92 -13.99
N VAL A 198 11.02 -7.31 -15.24
CA VAL A 198 11.48 -8.58 -15.84
C VAL A 198 13.00 -8.57 -16.01
N ASN A 199 13.58 -7.51 -16.58
CA ASN A 199 15.02 -7.44 -16.85
C ASN A 199 15.90 -7.47 -15.59
N VAL A 200 15.41 -6.95 -14.47
CA VAL A 200 16.16 -6.87 -13.20
C VAL A 200 15.70 -7.94 -12.19
N GLY A 201 14.54 -8.57 -12.42
CA GLY A 201 13.91 -9.48 -11.48
C GLY A 201 13.40 -8.78 -10.20
N MET A 202 13.07 -7.48 -10.30
CA MET A 202 12.52 -6.68 -9.21
C MET A 202 11.03 -6.39 -9.45
N PHE A 203 10.15 -7.18 -8.86
CA PHE A 203 8.72 -7.14 -9.17
C PHE A 203 7.88 -6.25 -8.24
N HIS A 204 8.45 -5.73 -7.15
CA HIS A 204 7.66 -5.04 -6.10
C HIS A 204 6.85 -3.85 -6.64
N ASP A 205 7.50 -2.90 -7.30
CA ASP A 205 6.82 -1.70 -7.83
C ASP A 205 5.82 -2.05 -8.95
N MET A 206 6.17 -3.05 -9.78
CA MET A 206 5.26 -3.57 -10.80
C MET A 206 3.98 -4.12 -10.16
N LEU A 207 4.12 -4.98 -9.15
CA LEU A 207 2.98 -5.60 -8.47
C LEU A 207 2.09 -4.58 -7.78
N LEU A 208 2.67 -3.59 -7.13
CA LEU A 208 1.91 -2.55 -6.43
C LEU A 208 1.13 -1.66 -7.40
N TRP A 209 1.75 -1.21 -8.50
CA TRP A 209 1.03 -0.46 -9.54
C TRP A 209 -0.04 -1.30 -10.23
N MET A 210 0.22 -2.59 -10.49
CA MET A 210 -0.80 -3.49 -11.04
C MET A 210 -1.97 -3.68 -10.06
N ALA A 211 -1.69 -3.84 -8.76
CA ALA A 211 -2.74 -3.93 -7.73
C ALA A 211 -3.59 -2.65 -7.67
N LEU A 212 -2.97 -1.48 -7.77
CA LEU A 212 -3.69 -0.21 -7.84
C LEU A 212 -4.56 -0.11 -9.10
N LEU A 213 -4.01 -0.40 -10.29
CA LEU A 213 -4.78 -0.42 -11.54
C LEU A 213 -5.92 -1.42 -11.49
N PHE A 214 -5.71 -2.58 -10.90
CA PHE A 214 -6.73 -3.60 -10.68
C PHE A 214 -7.86 -3.06 -9.77
N CYS A 215 -7.54 -2.38 -8.67
CA CYS A 215 -8.54 -1.73 -7.82
C CYS A 215 -9.36 -0.70 -8.59
N TYR A 216 -8.72 0.13 -9.44
CA TYR A 216 -9.44 1.08 -10.31
C TYR A 216 -10.31 0.39 -11.35
N TRP A 217 -9.84 -0.70 -11.94
CA TRP A 217 -10.62 -1.48 -12.90
C TRP A 217 -11.83 -2.16 -12.25
N PHE A 218 -11.63 -2.77 -11.08
CA PHE A 218 -12.70 -3.39 -10.30
C PHE A 218 -13.80 -2.39 -9.92
N ALA A 219 -13.40 -1.18 -9.55
CA ALA A 219 -14.31 -0.11 -9.17
C ALA A 219 -15.25 0.35 -10.29
N GLN A 220 -15.02 -0.03 -11.55
CA GLN A 220 -15.89 0.35 -12.68
C GLN A 220 -17.22 -0.41 -12.74
N ARG A 221 -17.29 -1.61 -12.14
CA ARG A 221 -18.45 -2.52 -12.23
C ARG A 221 -18.83 -3.05 -10.86
N LYS A 222 -20.05 -3.56 -10.72
CA LYS A 222 -20.44 -4.38 -9.57
C LYS A 222 -20.00 -5.81 -9.83
N TRP A 223 -19.33 -6.41 -8.86
CA TRP A 223 -18.85 -7.78 -8.92
C TRP A 223 -19.58 -8.64 -7.89
N THR A 224 -19.84 -9.89 -8.22
CA THR A 224 -20.36 -10.87 -7.27
C THR A 224 -19.29 -11.21 -6.24
N PHE A 225 -19.69 -11.62 -5.05
CA PHE A 225 -18.76 -12.04 -4.00
C PHE A 225 -17.84 -13.18 -4.49
N LYS A 226 -18.42 -14.17 -5.18
CA LYS A 226 -17.65 -15.28 -5.78
C LYS A 226 -16.56 -14.80 -6.75
N ALA A 227 -16.86 -13.83 -7.61
CA ALA A 227 -15.88 -13.27 -8.54
C ALA A 227 -14.75 -12.53 -7.82
N LYS A 228 -15.05 -11.82 -6.73
CA LYS A 228 -14.05 -11.15 -5.90
C LYS A 228 -13.12 -12.16 -5.21
N VAL A 229 -13.67 -13.22 -4.61
CA VAL A 229 -12.89 -14.29 -3.98
C VAL A 229 -12.01 -14.99 -4.99
N LEU A 230 -12.57 -15.37 -6.15
CA LEU A 230 -11.80 -16.01 -7.21
C LEU A 230 -10.66 -15.12 -7.70
N SER A 231 -10.91 -13.83 -7.92
CA SER A 231 -9.86 -12.91 -8.39
C SER A 231 -8.77 -12.69 -7.36
N LEU A 232 -9.10 -12.63 -6.07
CA LEU A 232 -8.09 -12.57 -4.99
C LEU A 232 -7.29 -13.87 -4.91
N GLY A 233 -7.93 -15.03 -5.03
CA GLY A 233 -7.26 -16.33 -5.05
C GLY A 233 -6.28 -16.45 -6.22
N LEU A 234 -6.71 -16.08 -7.44
CA LEU A 234 -5.85 -16.06 -8.62
C LEU A 234 -4.69 -15.06 -8.47
N THR A 235 -4.95 -13.88 -7.90
CA THR A 235 -3.90 -12.90 -7.60
C THR A 235 -2.91 -13.46 -6.59
N GLY A 236 -3.40 -14.09 -5.52
CA GLY A 236 -2.55 -14.74 -4.50
C GLY A 236 -1.67 -15.85 -5.10
N LEU A 237 -2.25 -16.73 -5.95
CA LEU A 237 -1.50 -17.78 -6.63
C LEU A 237 -0.42 -17.20 -7.57
N PHE A 238 -0.74 -16.15 -8.31
CA PHE A 238 0.21 -15.44 -9.17
C PHE A 238 1.36 -14.82 -8.36
N LEU A 239 1.03 -14.16 -7.24
CA LEU A 239 2.03 -13.57 -6.34
C LEU A 239 2.92 -14.64 -5.72
N PHE A 240 2.34 -15.74 -5.25
CA PHE A 240 3.08 -16.89 -4.74
C PHE A 240 4.04 -17.46 -5.78
N GLY A 241 3.55 -17.74 -7.00
CA GLY A 241 4.39 -18.19 -8.10
C GLY A 241 5.57 -17.28 -8.39
N LEU A 242 5.33 -15.94 -8.43
CA LEU A 242 6.42 -14.97 -8.60
C LEU A 242 7.45 -15.00 -7.47
N GLN A 243 7.01 -15.18 -6.22
CA GLN A 243 7.96 -15.22 -5.09
C GLN A 243 8.82 -16.47 -5.12
N VAL A 244 8.23 -17.62 -5.46
CA VAL A 244 8.94 -18.90 -5.54
C VAL A 244 10.01 -18.89 -6.64
N ILE A 245 9.69 -18.40 -7.83
CA ILE A 245 10.65 -18.40 -8.96
C ILE A 245 11.69 -17.30 -8.86
N LYS A 246 11.46 -16.25 -8.06
CA LYS A 246 12.24 -15.01 -8.07
C LYS A 246 13.74 -15.22 -7.85
N GLN A 247 14.13 -16.13 -6.99
CA GLN A 247 15.53 -16.38 -6.69
C GLN A 247 16.26 -17.01 -7.88
N ASP A 248 15.71 -18.05 -8.47
CA ASP A 248 16.26 -18.75 -9.61
C ASP A 248 16.21 -17.88 -10.86
N TYR A 249 15.13 -17.14 -11.04
CA TYR A 249 15.00 -16.18 -12.12
C TYR A 249 16.12 -15.12 -12.08
N ARG A 250 16.39 -14.54 -10.92
CA ARG A 250 17.49 -13.56 -10.74
C ARG A 250 18.86 -14.21 -10.89
N ALA A 251 19.03 -15.47 -10.49
CA ALA A 251 20.28 -16.19 -10.69
C ALA A 251 20.58 -16.41 -12.17
N GLN A 252 19.57 -16.79 -12.97
CA GLN A 252 19.71 -16.92 -14.42
C GLN A 252 20.04 -15.60 -15.11
N ILE A 253 19.35 -14.50 -14.76
CA ILE A 253 19.65 -13.16 -15.28
C ILE A 253 21.12 -12.78 -14.97
N ARG A 254 21.61 -13.02 -13.75
CA ARG A 254 23.00 -12.72 -13.37
C ARG A 254 24.03 -13.54 -14.14
N ARG A 255 23.66 -14.72 -14.66
CA ARG A 255 24.49 -15.53 -15.55
C ARG A 255 24.45 -15.06 -17.01
N GLY A 256 23.69 -14.00 -17.33
CA GLY A 256 23.50 -13.51 -18.70
C GLY A 256 22.46 -14.31 -19.50
N GLU A 257 21.70 -15.20 -18.86
CA GLU A 257 20.61 -15.93 -19.48
C GLU A 257 19.38 -15.04 -19.63
N SER A 258 18.49 -15.38 -20.56
CA SER A 258 17.21 -14.69 -20.79
C SER A 258 16.05 -15.62 -20.46
N PRO A 259 15.78 -15.88 -19.16
CA PRO A 259 14.73 -16.82 -18.78
C PRO A 259 13.34 -16.30 -19.13
N SER A 260 12.47 -17.20 -19.58
CA SER A 260 11.05 -16.89 -19.75
C SER A 260 10.32 -16.95 -18.40
N LEU A 261 9.86 -15.80 -17.90
CA LEU A 261 9.10 -15.69 -16.67
C LEU A 261 7.86 -16.62 -16.67
N VAL A 262 7.13 -16.65 -17.79
CA VAL A 262 5.90 -17.45 -17.93
C VAL A 262 6.24 -18.94 -17.92
N ALA A 263 7.25 -19.37 -18.69
CA ALA A 263 7.65 -20.76 -18.73
C ALA A 263 8.13 -21.26 -17.34
N MET A 264 8.91 -20.44 -16.62
CA MET A 264 9.31 -20.75 -15.26
C MET A 264 8.09 -20.84 -14.32
N MET A 265 7.16 -19.90 -14.36
CA MET A 265 5.96 -19.97 -13.51
C MET A 265 5.15 -21.22 -13.78
N VAL A 266 4.90 -21.58 -15.04
CA VAL A 266 4.15 -22.78 -15.41
C VAL A 266 4.89 -24.03 -14.94
N GLY A 267 6.20 -24.11 -15.15
CA GLY A 267 7.01 -25.26 -14.73
C GLY A 267 7.03 -25.42 -13.19
N TYR A 268 7.17 -24.33 -12.44
CA TYR A 268 7.22 -24.37 -10.98
C TYR A 268 5.86 -24.66 -10.34
N LEU A 269 4.78 -24.14 -10.89
CA LEU A 269 3.42 -24.35 -10.38
C LEU A 269 2.77 -25.64 -10.91
N SER A 270 3.44 -26.40 -11.78
CA SER A 270 2.95 -27.72 -12.20
C SER A 270 2.83 -28.68 -11.00
N PRO A 271 2.00 -29.71 -11.05
CA PRO A 271 1.82 -30.66 -9.92
C PRO A 271 3.11 -31.31 -9.42
N THR A 272 4.12 -31.47 -10.30
CA THR A 272 5.44 -32.01 -10.00
C THR A 272 6.52 -30.92 -9.94
N GLY A 273 6.11 -29.67 -9.87
CA GLY A 273 7.01 -28.52 -9.93
C GLY A 273 7.59 -28.16 -8.57
N LYS A 274 8.72 -27.46 -8.60
CA LYS A 274 9.47 -27.05 -7.40
C LYS A 274 8.73 -26.08 -6.46
N ALA A 275 7.58 -25.53 -6.87
CA ALA A 275 6.81 -24.61 -6.02
C ALA A 275 6.24 -25.32 -4.76
N TRP A 276 6.17 -26.61 -4.77
CA TRP A 276 5.61 -27.43 -3.69
C TRP A 276 6.68 -28.04 -2.79
N ASP A 277 7.97 -27.78 -3.07
CA ASP A 277 9.07 -28.21 -2.23
C ASP A 277 9.17 -27.28 -0.99
N ASP A 278 9.60 -27.84 0.13
CA ASP A 278 9.75 -27.12 1.41
C ASP A 278 10.62 -25.87 1.29
N GLY A 279 11.70 -25.93 0.51
CA GLY A 279 12.57 -24.80 0.24
C GLY A 279 11.89 -23.64 -0.54
N ALA A 280 10.95 -23.96 -1.43
CA ALA A 280 10.19 -22.96 -2.16
C ALA A 280 9.18 -22.24 -1.25
N LEU A 281 8.50 -23.00 -0.40
CA LEU A 281 7.59 -22.45 0.61
C LEU A 281 8.34 -21.56 1.59
N ALA A 282 9.48 -22.01 2.11
CA ALA A 282 10.34 -21.22 2.99
C ALA A 282 10.78 -19.89 2.33
N ASN A 283 11.19 -19.92 1.06
CA ASN A 283 11.53 -18.71 0.31
C ASN A 283 10.34 -17.76 0.16
N ALA A 284 9.13 -18.27 -0.04
CA ALA A 284 7.92 -17.45 -0.10
C ALA A 284 7.61 -16.80 1.26
N ILE A 285 7.75 -17.54 2.35
CA ILE A 285 7.59 -17.06 3.73
C ILE A 285 8.59 -15.93 4.01
N VAL A 286 9.88 -16.13 3.73
CA VAL A 286 10.93 -15.09 3.91
C VAL A 286 10.57 -13.79 3.19
N ARG A 287 9.99 -13.88 2.00
CA ARG A 287 9.62 -12.68 1.22
C ARG A 287 8.38 -11.99 1.75
N LEU A 288 7.48 -12.72 2.37
CA LEU A 288 6.29 -12.17 3.01
C LEU A 288 6.59 -11.62 4.40
N ASN A 289 7.57 -12.20 5.09
CA ASN A 289 7.88 -11.92 6.49
C ASN A 289 8.76 -10.67 6.65
N GLN A 290 8.17 -9.52 6.98
CA GLN A 290 8.91 -8.35 7.47
C GLN A 290 9.23 -8.45 8.98
N GLY A 291 8.60 -9.39 9.67
CA GLY A 291 8.78 -9.60 11.11
C GLY A 291 10.21 -9.98 11.49
N TRP A 292 10.98 -10.62 10.60
CA TRP A 292 12.38 -10.90 10.90
C TRP A 292 13.21 -9.63 11.12
N ILE A 293 12.95 -8.56 10.36
CA ILE A 293 13.61 -7.26 10.58
C ILE A 293 13.11 -6.62 11.88
N ILE A 294 11.79 -6.66 12.11
CA ILE A 294 11.18 -6.09 13.33
C ILE A 294 11.69 -6.81 14.56
N SER A 295 11.78 -8.14 14.53
CA SER A 295 12.32 -8.94 15.63
C SER A 295 13.81 -8.70 15.85
N ALA A 296 14.60 -8.44 14.79
CA ALA A 296 15.98 -8.02 14.92
C ALA A 296 16.10 -6.65 15.62
N VAL A 297 15.20 -5.69 15.30
CA VAL A 297 15.12 -4.42 16.04
C VAL A 297 14.78 -4.67 17.51
N MET A 298 13.80 -5.53 17.80
CA MET A 298 13.40 -5.83 19.18
C MET A 298 14.52 -6.51 19.99
N ASN A 299 15.34 -7.33 19.33
CA ASN A 299 16.47 -7.98 19.98
C ASN A 299 17.64 -7.01 20.24
N HIS A 300 17.88 -6.05 19.34
CA HIS A 300 19.01 -5.13 19.43
C HIS A 300 18.70 -3.89 20.27
N VAL A 301 17.44 -3.42 20.28
CA VAL A 301 16.98 -2.24 21.03
C VAL A 301 16.13 -2.71 22.22
N PRO A 302 16.40 -2.28 23.48
CA PRO A 302 17.40 -1.30 23.89
C PRO A 302 18.75 -1.91 24.31
N ALA A 303 18.99 -3.21 24.08
CA ALA A 303 20.12 -3.94 24.63
C ALA A 303 21.49 -3.40 24.17
N GLU A 304 21.61 -3.14 22.86
CA GLU A 304 22.86 -2.68 22.22
C GLU A 304 22.73 -1.22 21.72
N GLU A 305 21.57 -0.81 21.24
CA GLU A 305 21.27 0.53 20.77
C GLU A 305 20.14 1.13 21.60
N PRO A 306 20.31 2.34 22.20
CA PRO A 306 19.25 2.96 22.99
C PRO A 306 18.03 3.33 22.14
N TYR A 307 16.87 3.52 22.80
CA TYR A 307 15.68 4.05 22.14
C TYR A 307 15.98 5.41 21.49
N ALA A 308 15.39 5.64 20.33
CA ALA A 308 15.58 6.90 19.59
C ALA A 308 14.72 8.06 20.11
N ASP A 309 13.83 7.84 21.08
CA ASP A 309 13.00 8.85 21.77
C ASP A 309 12.34 9.88 20.86
N GLY A 310 11.85 9.42 19.70
CA GLY A 310 11.25 10.27 18.66
C GLY A 310 12.24 10.91 17.69
N GLY A 311 13.54 10.63 17.81
CA GLY A 311 14.58 11.18 16.93
C GLY A 311 14.34 10.87 15.45
N THR A 312 14.00 9.63 15.11
CA THR A 312 13.72 9.27 13.70
C THR A 312 12.46 9.94 13.15
N LEU A 313 11.46 10.20 14.00
CA LEU A 313 10.26 10.94 13.62
C LEU A 313 10.56 12.39 13.32
N LYS A 314 11.39 13.03 14.15
CA LYS A 314 11.87 14.40 13.92
C LYS A 314 12.61 14.48 12.59
N GLU A 315 13.58 13.58 12.36
CA GLU A 315 14.31 13.48 11.09
C GLU A 315 13.37 13.29 9.89
N ALA A 316 12.34 12.45 10.03
CA ALA A 316 11.35 12.21 8.99
C ALA A 316 10.54 13.47 8.65
N VAL A 317 10.09 14.21 9.67
CA VAL A 317 9.34 15.48 9.49
C VAL A 317 10.24 16.54 8.86
N GLU A 318 11.46 16.72 9.37
CA GLU A 318 12.45 17.66 8.80
C GLU A 318 12.77 17.33 7.33
N SER A 319 12.99 16.03 7.02
CA SER A 319 13.25 15.58 5.66
C SER A 319 12.07 15.83 4.71
N ALA A 320 10.85 15.69 5.20
CA ALA A 320 9.64 15.84 4.40
C ALA A 320 9.26 17.31 4.13
N LEU A 321 9.43 18.18 5.12
CA LEU A 321 8.90 19.55 5.08
C LEU A 321 9.97 20.59 4.76
N LEU A 322 11.22 20.43 5.22
CA LEU A 322 12.27 21.41 5.03
C LEU A 322 12.97 21.22 3.68
N PRO A 323 13.15 22.28 2.88
CA PRO A 323 14.03 22.26 1.72
C PRO A 323 15.49 22.08 2.13
N ARG A 324 16.35 21.49 1.26
CA ARG A 324 17.76 21.25 1.56
C ARG A 324 18.58 22.48 1.90
N PHE A 325 18.22 23.64 1.37
CA PHE A 325 18.92 24.89 1.69
C PHE A 325 18.67 25.39 3.12
N LEU A 326 17.56 24.94 3.77
CA LEU A 326 17.27 25.20 5.19
C LEU A 326 17.77 24.10 6.12
N ALA A 327 18.00 22.88 5.61
CA ALA A 327 18.49 21.74 6.34
C ALA A 327 19.48 20.94 5.46
N PRO A 328 20.75 21.41 5.30
CA PRO A 328 21.73 20.76 4.41
C PRO A 328 22.03 19.31 4.82
N ASP A 329 22.11 19.07 6.13
CA ASP A 329 22.49 17.79 6.73
C ASP A 329 21.31 16.84 6.96
N LYS A 330 20.11 17.19 6.42
CA LYS A 330 18.94 16.35 6.60
C LYS A 330 19.13 14.96 6.02
N LYS A 331 18.61 13.96 6.72
CA LYS A 331 18.69 12.56 6.36
C LYS A 331 18.15 12.30 4.95
N THR A 332 18.87 11.48 4.18
CA THR A 332 18.40 10.99 2.89
C THR A 332 17.50 9.79 3.13
N ALA A 333 16.34 9.76 2.45
CA ALA A 333 15.48 8.59 2.46
C ALA A 333 16.23 7.41 1.82
N GLY A 334 16.45 6.33 2.56
CA GLY A 334 17.21 5.18 2.04
C GLY A 334 17.15 3.92 2.92
N GLY A 335 16.77 4.03 4.16
CA GLY A 335 16.57 2.90 5.07
C GLY A 335 17.85 2.20 5.57
N ARG A 336 18.97 2.27 4.85
CA ARG A 336 20.21 1.56 5.20
C ARG A 336 20.75 1.93 6.58
N GLU A 337 20.80 3.21 6.92
CA GLU A 337 21.36 3.69 8.18
C GLU A 337 20.53 3.21 9.37
N ASN A 338 19.22 3.39 9.33
CA ASN A 338 18.32 2.92 10.38
C ASN A 338 18.33 1.40 10.49
N PHE A 339 18.41 0.70 9.35
CA PHE A 339 18.51 -0.76 9.37
C PHE A 339 19.76 -1.22 10.14
N ILE A 340 20.94 -0.72 9.78
CA ILE A 340 22.20 -1.10 10.45
C ILE A 340 22.16 -0.69 11.92
N ARG A 341 21.74 0.55 12.22
CA ARG A 341 21.70 1.10 13.56
C ARG A 341 20.81 0.30 14.51
N PHE A 342 19.57 0.02 14.09
CA PHE A 342 18.56 -0.56 14.99
C PHE A 342 18.46 -2.09 14.92
N THR A 343 19.09 -2.75 13.93
CA THR A 343 19.13 -4.21 13.89
C THR A 343 20.50 -4.80 14.24
N GLY A 344 21.57 -3.99 14.22
CA GLY A 344 22.95 -4.48 14.33
C GLY A 344 23.42 -5.30 13.11
N LEU A 345 22.58 -5.50 12.10
CA LEU A 345 22.87 -6.35 10.95
C LEU A 345 23.52 -5.54 9.82
N MET A 346 24.56 -6.09 9.21
CA MET A 346 25.26 -5.45 8.10
C MET A 346 24.55 -5.66 6.76
N LEU A 347 24.49 -4.61 5.96
CA LEU A 347 23.99 -4.66 4.57
C LEU A 347 25.13 -4.45 3.57
N GLU A 348 25.10 -5.20 2.48
CA GLU A 348 26.02 -4.99 1.35
C GLU A 348 25.90 -3.58 0.78
N GLN A 349 26.99 -3.06 0.22
CA GLN A 349 26.97 -1.75 -0.43
C GLN A 349 25.95 -1.74 -1.58
N GLY A 350 25.17 -0.65 -1.68
CA GLY A 350 24.11 -0.52 -2.68
C GLY A 350 22.78 -1.22 -2.31
N THR A 351 22.71 -1.98 -1.21
CA THR A 351 21.46 -2.53 -0.69
C THR A 351 20.82 -1.57 0.29
N SER A 352 19.52 -1.34 0.15
CA SER A 352 18.70 -0.55 1.07
C SER A 352 17.54 -1.42 1.56
N MET A 353 17.37 -1.45 2.88
CA MET A 353 16.24 -2.12 3.55
C MET A 353 15.73 -1.20 4.67
N GLY A 354 14.42 -1.05 4.76
CA GLY A 354 13.79 -0.30 5.85
C GLY A 354 13.41 -1.20 7.02
N ILE A 355 13.40 -0.63 8.22
CA ILE A 355 12.96 -1.35 9.43
C ILE A 355 11.44 -1.41 9.59
N SER A 356 10.69 -0.91 8.62
CA SER A 356 9.23 -0.75 8.60
C SER A 356 8.70 0.29 9.62
N PRO A 357 7.47 0.82 9.46
CA PRO A 357 6.89 1.70 10.48
C PRO A 357 6.72 1.02 11.83
N LEU A 358 6.42 -0.29 11.84
CA LEU A 358 6.26 -1.07 13.06
C LEU A 358 7.59 -1.23 13.82
N GLY A 359 8.67 -1.58 13.12
CA GLY A 359 10.00 -1.66 13.73
C GLY A 359 10.53 -0.30 14.16
N GLU A 360 10.27 0.76 13.36
CA GLU A 360 10.67 2.13 13.71
C GLU A 360 9.91 2.65 14.95
N ALA A 361 8.62 2.28 15.10
CA ALA A 361 7.85 2.63 16.28
C ALA A 361 8.41 1.97 17.55
N TYR A 362 8.82 0.69 17.46
CA TYR A 362 9.50 0.02 18.55
C TYR A 362 10.86 0.64 18.87
N ALA A 363 11.68 0.91 17.84
CA ALA A 363 13.00 1.53 18.01
C ALA A 363 12.94 2.90 18.69
N ASN A 364 11.85 3.65 18.55
CA ASN A 364 11.66 4.92 19.23
C ASN A 364 11.18 4.78 20.67
N PHE A 365 10.21 3.89 20.97
CA PHE A 365 9.47 3.95 22.23
C PHE A 365 9.19 2.57 22.87
N GLY A 366 9.82 1.52 22.41
CA GLY A 366 9.59 0.15 22.90
C GLY A 366 8.17 -0.36 22.62
N SER A 367 7.77 -1.43 23.28
CA SER A 367 6.49 -2.09 23.01
C SER A 367 5.29 -1.18 23.29
N PHE A 368 5.20 -0.60 24.48
CA PHE A 368 4.03 0.18 24.89
C PHE A 368 3.93 1.49 24.10
N GLY A 369 5.00 2.29 24.07
CA GLY A 369 5.03 3.55 23.32
C GLY A 369 4.90 3.34 21.81
N GLY A 370 5.47 2.26 21.29
CA GLY A 370 5.35 1.86 19.89
C GLY A 370 3.91 1.55 19.46
N ILE A 371 3.10 0.88 20.33
CA ILE A 371 1.66 0.65 20.08
C ILE A 371 0.93 2.00 19.94
N PHE A 372 1.16 2.95 20.87
CA PHE A 372 0.53 4.27 20.80
C PHE A 372 0.98 5.05 19.56
N LEU A 373 2.26 4.98 19.20
CA LEU A 373 2.75 5.63 17.98
C LEU A 373 2.07 5.04 16.75
N MET A 374 1.91 3.72 16.67
CA MET A 374 1.21 3.07 15.55
C MET A 374 -0.27 3.47 15.49
N MET A 375 -0.96 3.61 16.64
CA MET A 375 -2.32 4.18 16.67
C MET A 375 -2.34 5.61 16.13
N GLY A 376 -1.40 6.46 16.55
CA GLY A 376 -1.24 7.83 16.07
C GLY A 376 -0.99 7.88 14.55
N PHE A 377 -0.16 6.96 14.05
CA PHE A 377 0.13 6.83 12.62
C PHE A 377 -1.10 6.38 11.81
N GLY A 378 -1.89 5.45 12.37
CA GLY A 378 -3.19 5.07 11.83
C GLY A 378 -4.18 6.24 11.78
N ALA A 379 -4.24 7.03 12.85
CA ALA A 379 -5.07 8.24 12.90
C ALA A 379 -4.63 9.27 11.84
N PHE A 380 -3.32 9.51 11.72
CA PHE A 380 -2.75 10.40 10.72
C PHE A 380 -3.14 10.00 9.30
N PHE A 381 -2.98 8.71 8.93
CA PHE A 381 -3.38 8.22 7.61
C PHE A 381 -4.87 8.30 7.37
N GLY A 382 -5.68 7.91 8.35
CA GLY A 382 -7.14 8.01 8.27
C GLY A 382 -7.60 9.45 8.03
N LEU A 383 -7.03 10.42 8.77
CA LEU A 383 -7.32 11.84 8.62
C LEU A 383 -6.87 12.39 7.28
N LEU A 384 -5.64 12.08 6.85
CA LEU A 384 -5.09 12.54 5.58
C LEU A 384 -5.92 12.01 4.39
N PHE A 385 -6.29 10.74 4.44
CA PHE A 385 -7.14 10.15 3.42
C PHE A 385 -8.54 10.78 3.41
N LYS A 386 -9.16 10.95 4.57
CA LYS A 386 -10.44 11.63 4.70
C LYS A 386 -10.39 13.08 4.19
N TRP A 387 -9.31 13.80 4.47
CA TRP A 387 -9.09 15.14 3.93
C TRP A 387 -8.95 15.12 2.41
N SER A 388 -8.16 14.18 1.86
CA SER A 388 -8.05 13.98 0.42
C SER A 388 -9.41 13.72 -0.24
N LEU A 389 -10.27 12.90 0.38
CA LEU A 389 -11.63 12.67 -0.13
C LEU A 389 -12.50 13.94 -0.12
N ARG A 390 -12.30 14.86 0.84
CA ARG A 390 -13.00 16.17 0.84
C ARG A 390 -12.58 17.04 -0.34
N LEU A 391 -11.32 16.98 -0.75
CA LEU A 391 -10.86 17.66 -1.97
C LEU A 391 -11.56 17.12 -3.22
N LEU A 392 -11.82 15.80 -3.28
CA LEU A 392 -12.51 15.18 -4.40
C LEU A 392 -13.94 15.70 -4.59
N VAL A 393 -14.61 16.12 -3.52
CA VAL A 393 -15.94 16.75 -3.62
C VAL A 393 -15.90 18.00 -4.48
N LYS A 394 -14.81 18.77 -4.41
CA LYS A 394 -14.61 19.99 -5.21
C LYS A 394 -13.95 19.72 -6.57
N ARG A 395 -13.09 18.71 -6.64
CA ARG A 395 -12.26 18.34 -7.80
C ARG A 395 -12.30 16.84 -8.05
N PRO A 396 -13.40 16.30 -8.61
CA PRO A 396 -13.60 14.85 -8.72
C PRO A 396 -12.52 14.10 -9.52
N ALA A 397 -11.92 14.74 -10.53
CA ALA A 397 -10.87 14.14 -11.33
C ALA A 397 -9.54 13.93 -10.55
N PHE A 398 -9.34 14.63 -9.43
CA PHE A 398 -8.19 14.39 -8.54
C PHE A 398 -8.19 12.98 -7.93
N PHE A 399 -9.32 12.28 -7.98
CA PHE A 399 -9.43 10.88 -7.59
C PHE A 399 -8.39 9.96 -8.27
N PHE A 400 -8.06 10.21 -9.52
CA PHE A 400 -7.07 9.43 -10.26
C PHE A 400 -5.63 9.65 -9.79
N TRP A 401 -5.38 10.71 -9.01
CA TRP A 401 -4.06 11.10 -8.51
C TRP A 401 -3.74 10.57 -7.10
N LEU A 402 -4.73 10.01 -6.40
CA LEU A 402 -4.53 9.44 -5.06
C LEU A 402 -3.40 8.38 -4.99
N PRO A 403 -3.23 7.48 -6.00
CA PRO A 403 -2.13 6.52 -5.96
C PRO A 403 -0.75 7.19 -5.90
N LEU A 404 -0.53 8.26 -6.63
CA LEU A 404 0.74 8.99 -6.62
C LEU A 404 1.07 9.54 -5.22
N VAL A 405 0.07 10.03 -4.50
CA VAL A 405 0.25 10.58 -3.14
C VAL A 405 0.51 9.47 -2.13
N PHE A 406 -0.29 8.38 -2.15
CA PHE A 406 -0.26 7.33 -1.13
C PHE A 406 0.64 6.14 -1.46
N TYR A 407 1.40 6.18 -2.56
CA TYR A 407 2.16 5.04 -3.07
C TYR A 407 3.05 4.36 -2.02
N GLN A 408 3.88 5.13 -1.30
CA GLN A 408 4.77 4.57 -0.28
C GLN A 408 4.04 4.22 1.02
N SER A 409 2.90 4.82 1.28
CA SER A 409 2.09 4.51 2.47
C SER A 409 1.45 3.13 2.42
N ILE A 410 1.31 2.54 1.23
CA ILE A 410 0.74 1.20 1.04
C ILE A 410 1.78 0.12 1.37
N LYS A 411 3.07 0.44 1.26
CA LYS A 411 4.17 -0.48 1.51
C LYS A 411 4.43 -0.60 3.02
N ALA A 412 4.28 -1.80 3.57
CA ALA A 412 4.52 -2.03 4.99
C ALA A 412 6.01 -2.11 5.37
N GLU A 413 6.91 -2.14 4.40
CA GLU A 413 8.37 -2.25 4.58
C GLU A 413 9.10 -0.90 4.65
N THR A 414 8.41 0.22 4.38
CA THR A 414 9.04 1.55 4.29
C THR A 414 9.01 2.29 5.61
N GLU A 415 10.09 3.02 5.91
CA GLU A 415 10.22 3.86 7.11
C GLU A 415 9.40 5.16 7.01
N PHE A 416 9.16 5.81 8.15
CA PHE A 416 8.43 7.09 8.23
C PHE A 416 9.03 8.16 7.32
N VAL A 417 10.36 8.27 7.24
CA VAL A 417 11.02 9.25 6.39
C VAL A 417 10.66 9.08 4.91
N VAL A 418 10.58 7.86 4.41
CA VAL A 418 10.21 7.56 3.02
C VAL A 418 8.73 7.86 2.79
N VAL A 419 7.89 7.45 3.73
CA VAL A 419 6.44 7.64 3.67
C VAL A 419 6.09 9.13 3.67
N LEU A 420 6.62 9.92 4.62
CA LEU A 420 6.34 11.35 4.73
C LEU A 420 6.89 12.15 3.55
N ASN A 421 8.07 11.79 3.05
CA ASN A 421 8.62 12.40 1.83
C ASN A 421 7.73 12.15 0.60
N GLN A 422 7.19 10.94 0.43
CA GLN A 422 6.27 10.64 -0.67
C GLN A 422 4.95 11.39 -0.50
N LEU A 423 4.38 11.40 0.70
CA LEU A 423 3.13 12.11 0.97
C LEU A 423 3.24 13.60 0.66
N SER A 424 4.28 14.27 1.16
CA SER A 424 4.48 15.70 0.97
C SER A 424 4.83 16.05 -0.48
N LYS A 425 5.88 15.47 -1.02
CA LYS A 425 6.37 15.76 -2.38
C LYS A 425 5.45 15.19 -3.45
N GLY A 426 4.91 13.98 -3.23
CA GLY A 426 3.91 13.37 -4.10
C GLY A 426 2.63 14.18 -4.18
N LEU A 427 2.17 14.79 -3.07
CA LEU A 427 1.02 15.68 -3.06
C LEU A 427 1.30 16.97 -3.86
N ILE A 428 2.47 17.58 -3.68
CA ILE A 428 2.88 18.78 -4.44
C ILE A 428 2.91 18.48 -5.94
N VAL A 429 3.57 17.39 -6.33
CA VAL A 429 3.66 16.96 -7.75
C VAL A 429 2.27 16.63 -8.30
N ALA A 430 1.45 15.89 -7.53
CA ALA A 430 0.09 15.55 -7.95
C ALA A 430 -0.77 16.81 -8.17
N ILE A 431 -0.71 17.76 -7.26
CA ILE A 431 -1.45 19.03 -7.39
C ILE A 431 -0.95 19.83 -8.60
N ALA A 432 0.37 19.98 -8.76
CA ALA A 432 0.95 20.73 -9.87
C ALA A 432 0.57 20.13 -11.23
N LEU A 433 0.78 18.82 -11.40
CA LEU A 433 0.45 18.12 -12.63
C LEU A 433 -1.07 18.07 -12.88
N TYR A 434 -1.88 17.91 -11.83
CA TYR A 434 -3.34 17.96 -11.92
C TYR A 434 -3.82 19.29 -12.49
N TYR A 435 -3.39 20.41 -11.92
CA TYR A 435 -3.78 21.74 -12.41
C TYR A 435 -3.24 22.02 -13.81
N PHE A 436 -2.01 21.63 -14.11
CA PHE A 436 -1.45 21.77 -15.45
C PHE A 436 -2.24 20.94 -16.49
N THR A 437 -2.68 19.74 -16.10
CA THR A 437 -3.56 18.91 -16.93
C THR A 437 -4.93 19.53 -17.13
N GLU A 438 -5.55 20.08 -16.08
CA GLU A 438 -6.86 20.72 -16.14
C GLU A 438 -6.85 22.02 -16.99
N LEU A 439 -5.75 22.76 -17.00
CA LEU A 439 -5.58 23.96 -17.83
C LEU A 439 -5.59 23.61 -19.34
N ASN A 440 -4.95 22.49 -19.71
CA ASN A 440 -4.84 22.07 -21.10
C ASN A 440 -6.03 21.20 -21.56
N PHE A 441 -6.55 20.37 -20.68
CA PHE A 441 -7.60 19.37 -20.96
C PHE A 441 -8.63 19.34 -19.84
N PRO A 442 -9.51 20.34 -19.73
CA PRO A 442 -10.45 20.44 -18.61
C PRO A 442 -11.41 19.26 -18.55
N VAL A 443 -11.54 18.68 -17.35
CA VAL A 443 -12.51 17.63 -17.06
C VAL A 443 -13.77 18.27 -16.47
N ARG A 444 -14.78 18.45 -17.32
CA ARG A 444 -16.06 19.03 -16.88
C ARG A 444 -16.82 18.03 -16.00
N THR A 445 -17.42 18.54 -14.94
CA THR A 445 -18.40 17.81 -14.16
C THR A 445 -19.80 18.07 -14.67
N LYS A 446 -20.55 17.04 -15.00
CA LYS A 446 -21.96 17.16 -15.31
C LYS A 446 -22.68 17.64 -14.04
N LYS A 447 -23.39 18.76 -14.12
CA LYS A 447 -24.30 19.17 -13.04
C LYS A 447 -25.40 18.12 -12.97
N TYR A 448 -25.30 17.19 -12.01
CA TYR A 448 -26.46 16.39 -11.64
C TYR A 448 -27.46 17.35 -10.97
N ILE A 449 -28.55 17.62 -11.67
CA ILE A 449 -29.76 18.11 -11.03
C ILE A 449 -30.17 16.95 -10.11
N LEU A 450 -29.86 17.10 -8.82
CA LEU A 450 -30.40 16.25 -7.78
C LEU A 450 -31.93 16.33 -7.93
N LYS A 451 -32.55 15.30 -8.51
CA LYS A 451 -33.97 15.04 -8.26
C LYS A 451 -34.05 14.87 -6.76
N THR A 452 -34.51 15.90 -6.08
CA THR A 452 -34.91 15.87 -4.68
C THR A 452 -35.83 14.67 -4.55
N VAL A 453 -35.34 13.61 -3.91
CA VAL A 453 -36.22 12.57 -3.40
C VAL A 453 -37.13 13.30 -2.45
N ALA A 454 -38.40 13.41 -2.83
CA ALA A 454 -39.40 14.04 -2.01
C ALA A 454 -39.33 13.44 -0.59
N PRO A 455 -39.38 14.28 0.46
CA PRO A 455 -39.31 13.76 1.79
C PRO A 455 -40.43 12.73 1.95
N VAL A 456 -40.06 11.52 2.39
CA VAL A 456 -41.03 10.48 2.77
C VAL A 456 -42.01 11.13 3.69
N ARG A 457 -43.28 11.29 3.25
CA ARG A 457 -44.38 11.77 4.10
C ARG A 457 -44.35 10.90 5.35
N ARG A 458 -44.05 11.51 6.49
CA ARG A 458 -44.31 10.90 7.78
C ARG A 458 -45.80 10.62 7.82
N ILE A 459 -46.15 9.35 7.79
CA ILE A 459 -47.52 8.91 8.10
C ILE A 459 -47.73 9.34 9.55
N SER A 460 -48.56 10.36 9.77
CA SER A 460 -49.02 10.74 11.09
C SER A 460 -49.80 9.55 11.65
N PRO A 461 -49.57 9.14 12.92
CA PRO A 461 -50.41 8.12 13.56
C PRO A 461 -51.84 8.65 13.61
N GLY A 462 -52.75 7.89 12.98
CA GLY A 462 -54.17 8.20 12.98
C GLY A 462 -54.66 8.35 14.43
N ARG A 463 -55.38 9.44 14.70
CA ARG A 463 -56.16 9.60 15.91
C ARG A 463 -57.20 8.46 15.91
N ALA A 464 -57.07 7.56 16.86
CA ALA A 464 -58.20 6.70 17.25
C ALA A 464 -59.29 7.61 17.83
N ASN A 465 -60.41 7.68 17.12
CA ASN A 465 -61.62 8.24 17.68
C ASN A 465 -62.27 7.20 18.60
N ALA A 466 -62.56 7.63 19.82
CA ALA A 466 -63.40 6.94 20.77
C ALA A 466 -64.84 6.81 20.28
#